data_3afcba37afb8229b7f9e9644cafc1029
#
_entry.id   3afcba37afb8229b7f9e9644cafc1029
#
_cell.length_a   1.000
_cell.length_b   1.000
_cell.length_c   1.000
_cell.angle_alpha   90.00
_cell.angle_beta   90.00
_cell.angle_gamma   90.00
#
_symmetry.space_group_name_H-M   'P 1'
#
loop_
_entity.id
_entity.type
_entity.pdbx_description
1 polymer ?
#
loop_
_entity_poly.entity_id
_entity_poly.type
_entity_poly.pdbx_seq_one_letter_code
_entity_poly.pdbx_strand_id
1 'polypeptide(L)'
;MKFSVLAAAAVVAAALASPALAADPTGLWQTPTNGGQVRIARCGQALCGTLITSDHIRADPNQRDARNKDESQRGRTLRGLPMLSGFTGGPTEWRGGSVYNPADGGTYRGTITMTGDNSLRLRGCIVAPLCKTQTWTRIQ
;
A
#
# COMPACT_ATOMS: atom_id res chain seq x y z
N MET A 1 40.98 63.12 -11.88
CA MET A 1 40.87 61.66 -12.05
C MET A 1 39.72 61.17 -11.25
N LYS A 2 38.65 60.77 -11.92
CA LYS A 2 37.45 60.21 -11.23
C LYS A 2 37.51 58.67 -11.42
N PHE A 3 37.69 57.95 -10.30
CA PHE A 3 37.58 56.50 -10.29
C PHE A 3 36.11 56.13 -10.04
N SER A 4 35.47 55.60 -11.09
CA SER A 4 34.14 55.00 -10.97
C SER A 4 34.31 53.56 -10.51
N VAL A 5 33.88 53.26 -9.28
CA VAL A 5 33.79 51.92 -8.76
C VAL A 5 32.44 51.34 -9.21
N LEU A 6 32.48 50.43 -10.17
CA LEU A 6 31.32 49.61 -10.57
C LEU A 6 31.17 48.49 -9.51
N ALA A 7 30.17 48.62 -8.64
CA ALA A 7 29.77 47.54 -7.79
C ALA A 7 28.93 46.53 -8.58
N ALA A 8 29.48 45.38 -8.87
CA ALA A 8 28.74 44.26 -9.44
C ALA A 8 27.92 43.60 -8.32
N ALA A 9 26.60 43.79 -8.32
CA ALA A 9 25.69 43.07 -7.46
C ALA A 9 25.53 41.65 -7.99
N ALA A 10 26.12 40.67 -7.30
CA ALA A 10 25.88 39.26 -7.59
C ALA A 10 24.49 38.87 -7.03
N VAL A 11 23.54 38.67 -7.94
CA VAL A 11 22.22 38.10 -7.57
C VAL A 11 22.43 36.61 -7.38
N VAL A 12 22.48 36.17 -6.13
CA VAL A 12 22.42 34.73 -5.78
C VAL A 12 20.96 34.30 -5.90
N ALA A 13 20.64 33.67 -7.02
CA ALA A 13 19.36 32.99 -7.17
C ALA A 13 19.35 31.75 -6.27
N ALA A 14 18.72 31.84 -5.11
CA ALA A 14 18.45 30.68 -4.26
C ALA A 14 17.43 29.79 -5.00
N ALA A 15 17.87 28.65 -5.54
CA ALA A 15 16.96 27.65 -6.08
C ALA A 15 16.19 27.05 -4.91
N LEU A 16 14.90 27.40 -4.79
CA LEU A 16 13.98 26.75 -3.87
C LEU A 16 13.68 25.37 -4.42
N ALA A 17 14.36 24.35 -3.89
CA ALA A 17 14.00 22.96 -4.15
C ALA A 17 12.64 22.70 -3.52
N SER A 18 11.61 22.45 -4.33
CA SER A 18 10.32 21.97 -3.83
C SER A 18 10.52 20.61 -3.17
N PRO A 19 10.04 20.39 -1.92
CA PRO A 19 10.10 19.06 -1.33
C PRO A 19 9.33 18.08 -2.21
N ALA A 20 9.92 16.92 -2.50
CA ALA A 20 9.23 15.86 -3.21
C ALA A 20 8.03 15.42 -2.36
N LEU A 21 6.82 15.42 -2.95
CA LEU A 21 5.64 14.86 -2.29
C LEU A 21 5.85 13.36 -2.09
N ALA A 22 5.55 12.87 -0.89
CA ALA A 22 5.54 11.45 -0.63
C ALA A 22 4.47 10.76 -1.49
N ALA A 23 4.78 9.58 -2.01
CA ALA A 23 3.85 8.81 -2.81
C ALA A 23 2.62 8.41 -1.98
N ASP A 24 1.42 8.62 -2.52
CA ASP A 24 0.16 8.26 -1.86
C ASP A 24 -0.09 6.76 -2.05
N PRO A 25 -0.31 5.98 -0.98
CA PRO A 25 -0.59 4.55 -1.07
C PRO A 25 -1.99 4.24 -1.58
N THR A 26 -2.90 5.21 -1.62
CA THR A 26 -4.28 4.97 -2.09
C THR A 26 -4.32 4.68 -3.58
N GLY A 27 -5.23 3.82 -4.00
CA GLY A 27 -5.41 3.43 -5.39
C GLY A 27 -5.58 1.93 -5.58
N LEU A 28 -5.50 1.49 -6.83
CA LEU A 28 -5.65 0.09 -7.21
C LEU A 28 -4.27 -0.53 -7.45
N TRP A 29 -4.03 -1.66 -6.82
CA TRP A 29 -2.75 -2.34 -6.80
C TRP A 29 -2.84 -3.77 -7.31
N GLN A 30 -1.89 -4.17 -8.15
CA GLN A 30 -1.71 -5.55 -8.58
C GLN A 30 -0.84 -6.29 -7.57
N THR A 31 -1.33 -7.41 -7.05
CA THR A 31 -0.53 -8.30 -6.19
C THR A 31 0.24 -9.31 -7.05
N PRO A 32 1.34 -9.90 -6.55
CA PRO A 32 2.11 -10.89 -7.32
C PRO A 32 1.45 -12.25 -7.40
N THR A 33 0.34 -12.49 -6.69
CA THR A 33 -0.26 -13.81 -6.54
C THR A 33 -1.67 -13.86 -7.13
N ASN A 34 -1.95 -14.86 -7.96
CA ASN A 34 -3.28 -15.18 -8.50
C ASN A 34 -4.01 -13.99 -9.15
N GLY A 35 -3.26 -13.08 -9.80
CA GLY A 35 -3.85 -11.92 -10.47
C GLY A 35 -4.69 -11.04 -9.55
N GLY A 36 -4.40 -11.03 -8.26
CA GLY A 36 -5.15 -10.28 -7.26
C GLY A 36 -5.01 -8.77 -7.45
N GLN A 37 -6.11 -8.06 -7.35
CA GLN A 37 -6.13 -6.60 -7.36
C GLN A 37 -6.79 -6.09 -6.09
N VAL A 38 -6.11 -5.19 -5.40
CA VAL A 38 -6.53 -4.65 -4.11
C VAL A 38 -6.62 -3.14 -4.20
N ARG A 39 -7.75 -2.59 -3.78
CA ARG A 39 -7.92 -1.14 -3.64
C ARG A 39 -7.55 -0.72 -2.24
N ILE A 40 -6.54 0.12 -2.13
CA ILE A 40 -6.15 0.76 -0.87
C ILE A 40 -6.85 2.11 -0.76
N ALA A 41 -7.47 2.37 0.38
CA ALA A 41 -8.17 3.61 0.68
C ALA A 41 -7.89 4.05 2.12
N ARG A 42 -8.25 5.29 2.42
CA ARG A 42 -8.21 5.78 3.80
C ARG A 42 -9.51 5.42 4.51
N CYS A 43 -9.37 4.81 5.68
CA CYS A 43 -10.46 4.43 6.58
C CYS A 43 -10.23 5.14 7.91
N GLY A 44 -10.74 6.38 8.04
CA GLY A 44 -10.40 7.25 9.16
C GLY A 44 -8.91 7.62 9.13
N GLN A 45 -8.21 7.42 10.23
CA GLN A 45 -6.79 7.69 10.36
C GLN A 45 -5.90 6.56 9.79
N ALA A 46 -6.49 5.43 9.42
CA ALA A 46 -5.78 4.24 8.96
C ALA A 46 -5.96 4.01 7.46
N LEU A 47 -5.10 3.17 6.89
CA LEU A 47 -5.31 2.59 5.57
C LEU A 47 -6.04 1.26 5.69
N CYS A 48 -6.94 1.00 4.74
CA CYS A 48 -7.61 -0.27 4.53
C CYS A 48 -7.49 -0.70 3.08
N GLY A 49 -7.66 -1.99 2.81
CA GLY A 49 -7.59 -2.54 1.46
C GLY A 49 -8.66 -3.59 1.23
N THR A 50 -9.25 -3.54 0.03
CA THR A 50 -10.35 -4.41 -0.37
C THR A 50 -9.95 -5.20 -1.61
N LEU A 51 -10.15 -6.52 -1.58
CA LEU A 51 -9.94 -7.37 -2.76
C LEU A 51 -11.00 -7.07 -3.80
N ILE A 52 -10.58 -6.59 -4.96
CA ILE A 52 -11.48 -6.20 -6.06
C ILE A 52 -11.71 -7.37 -7.00
N THR A 53 -10.63 -8.06 -7.39
CA THR A 53 -10.67 -9.23 -8.27
C THR A 53 -9.45 -10.11 -8.08
N SER A 54 -9.52 -11.32 -8.62
CA SER A 54 -8.42 -12.28 -8.74
C SER A 54 -8.77 -13.30 -9.82
N ASP A 55 -7.85 -14.19 -10.17
CA ASP A 55 -8.13 -15.28 -11.11
C ASP A 55 -9.31 -16.13 -10.65
N HIS A 56 -9.39 -16.42 -9.35
CA HIS A 56 -10.50 -17.18 -8.77
C HIS A 56 -11.83 -16.44 -8.86
N ILE A 57 -11.84 -15.15 -8.60
CA ILE A 57 -13.06 -14.32 -8.70
C ILE A 57 -13.51 -14.21 -10.15
N ARG A 58 -12.57 -14.07 -11.09
CA ARG A 58 -12.91 -14.03 -12.53
C ARG A 58 -13.49 -15.35 -13.02
N ALA A 59 -12.99 -16.47 -12.51
CA ALA A 59 -13.51 -17.80 -12.85
C ALA A 59 -14.90 -18.03 -12.23
N ASP A 60 -15.12 -17.58 -10.98
CA ASP A 60 -16.39 -17.69 -10.27
C ASP A 60 -16.59 -16.48 -9.35
N PRO A 61 -17.41 -15.48 -9.77
CA PRO A 61 -17.68 -14.31 -8.95
C PRO A 61 -18.37 -14.60 -7.62
N ASN A 62 -18.96 -15.76 -7.46
CA ASN A 62 -19.64 -16.19 -6.23
C ASN A 62 -18.75 -16.99 -5.30
N GLN A 63 -17.46 -17.14 -5.64
CA GLN A 63 -16.52 -17.87 -4.80
C GLN A 63 -16.44 -17.28 -3.41
N ARG A 64 -16.47 -18.18 -2.41
CA ARG A 64 -16.53 -17.81 -1.01
C ARG A 64 -15.17 -17.98 -0.33
N ASP A 65 -15.07 -17.35 0.83
CA ASP A 65 -13.90 -17.37 1.69
C ASP A 65 -13.83 -18.69 2.49
N ALA A 66 -13.83 -19.81 1.77
CA ALA A 66 -13.99 -21.15 2.36
C ALA A 66 -12.83 -21.57 3.27
N ARG A 67 -11.67 -20.95 3.15
CA ARG A 67 -10.48 -21.28 3.94
C ARG A 67 -10.31 -20.44 5.19
N ASN A 68 -11.22 -19.48 5.44
CA ASN A 68 -11.14 -18.66 6.64
C ASN A 68 -11.10 -19.55 7.88
N LYS A 69 -10.18 -19.27 8.78
CA LYS A 69 -10.05 -19.99 10.06
C LYS A 69 -11.26 -19.76 10.98
N ASP A 70 -11.91 -18.61 10.84
CA ASP A 70 -13.19 -18.31 11.47
C ASP A 70 -14.33 -18.85 10.60
N GLU A 71 -14.98 -19.92 11.08
CA GLU A 71 -16.06 -20.58 10.35
C GLU A 71 -17.23 -19.63 10.04
N SER A 72 -17.49 -18.66 10.91
CA SER A 72 -18.56 -17.67 10.73
C SER A 72 -18.33 -16.76 9.52
N GLN A 73 -17.09 -16.64 9.04
CA GLN A 73 -16.70 -15.80 7.91
C GLN A 73 -16.63 -16.56 6.57
N ARG A 74 -16.74 -17.86 6.57
CA ARG A 74 -16.59 -18.71 5.36
C ARG A 74 -17.67 -18.49 4.31
N GLY A 75 -18.81 -17.95 4.71
CA GLY A 75 -19.93 -17.65 3.81
C GLY A 75 -19.79 -16.37 3.00
N ARG A 76 -18.87 -15.48 3.35
CA ARG A 76 -18.67 -14.22 2.62
C ARG A 76 -17.98 -14.47 1.28
N THR A 77 -18.27 -13.63 0.28
CA THR A 77 -17.61 -13.73 -1.04
C THR A 77 -16.20 -13.21 -0.97
N LEU A 78 -15.32 -13.75 -1.82
CA LEU A 78 -13.96 -13.25 -1.98
C LEU A 78 -13.95 -11.84 -2.59
N ARG A 79 -14.82 -11.55 -3.54
CA ARG A 79 -14.95 -10.20 -4.10
C ARG A 79 -15.51 -9.26 -3.04
N GLY A 80 -14.80 -8.15 -2.82
CA GLY A 80 -15.15 -7.18 -1.78
C GLY A 80 -14.59 -7.52 -0.39
N LEU A 81 -13.74 -8.56 -0.30
CA LEU A 81 -13.15 -9.01 0.95
C LEU A 81 -12.22 -7.94 1.54
N PRO A 82 -12.36 -7.58 2.82
CA PRO A 82 -11.37 -6.76 3.51
C PRO A 82 -10.07 -7.54 3.68
N MET A 83 -9.02 -7.12 2.98
CA MET A 83 -7.69 -7.75 3.07
C MET A 83 -6.73 -7.01 3.99
N LEU A 84 -6.79 -5.69 3.99
CA LEU A 84 -5.89 -4.84 4.77
C LEU A 84 -6.72 -3.97 5.70
N SER A 85 -6.30 -3.84 6.96
CA SER A 85 -6.97 -2.98 7.92
C SER A 85 -6.02 -2.44 8.98
N GLY A 86 -6.29 -1.22 9.47
CA GLY A 86 -5.64 -0.67 10.64
C GLY A 86 -4.18 -0.25 10.46
N PHE A 87 -3.71 -0.01 9.24
CA PHE A 87 -2.35 0.47 8.99
C PHE A 87 -2.26 1.96 9.28
N THR A 88 -1.38 2.35 10.21
CA THR A 88 -1.20 3.74 10.62
C THR A 88 0.24 4.20 10.41
N GLY A 89 0.43 5.51 10.30
CA GLY A 89 1.73 6.13 10.10
C GLY A 89 1.80 7.00 8.86
N GLY A 90 2.80 6.78 8.03
CA GLY A 90 3.16 7.62 6.89
C GLY A 90 4.29 8.58 7.23
N PRO A 91 4.79 9.31 6.25
CA PRO A 91 4.32 9.42 4.87
C PRO A 91 4.74 8.28 3.92
N THR A 92 5.72 7.46 4.29
CA THR A 92 6.25 6.39 3.43
C THR A 92 6.01 4.99 3.98
N GLU A 93 5.75 4.85 5.27
CA GLU A 93 5.58 3.57 5.93
C GLU A 93 4.38 3.60 6.87
N TRP A 94 3.53 2.58 6.77
CA TRP A 94 2.35 2.37 7.61
C TRP A 94 2.48 1.02 8.31
N ARG A 95 2.27 1.00 9.63
CA ARG A 95 2.53 -0.14 10.50
C ARG A 95 1.32 -0.57 11.31
N GLY A 96 1.45 -1.70 11.96
CA GLY A 96 0.49 -2.19 12.96
C GLY A 96 -0.83 -2.65 12.39
N GLY A 97 -0.93 -2.80 11.07
CA GLY A 97 -2.12 -3.27 10.42
C GLY A 97 -2.23 -4.79 10.37
N SER A 98 -3.38 -5.26 9.93
CA SER A 98 -3.66 -6.66 9.70
C SER A 98 -3.76 -6.95 8.22
N VAL A 99 -3.16 -8.07 7.80
CA VAL A 99 -3.24 -8.62 6.45
C VAL A 99 -3.99 -9.94 6.53
N TYR A 100 -5.12 -10.03 5.87
CA TYR A 100 -5.84 -11.29 5.69
C TYR A 100 -5.43 -11.96 4.38
N ASN A 101 -5.08 -13.24 4.43
CA ASN A 101 -4.73 -14.03 3.26
C ASN A 101 -5.82 -15.09 2.99
N PRO A 102 -6.65 -14.93 1.94
CA PRO A 102 -7.70 -15.88 1.66
C PRO A 102 -7.18 -17.24 1.18
N ALA A 103 -5.92 -17.33 0.73
CA ALA A 103 -5.32 -18.59 0.28
C ALA A 103 -5.06 -19.57 1.43
N ASP A 104 -4.74 -19.08 2.62
CA ASP A 104 -4.52 -19.90 3.81
C ASP A 104 -5.54 -19.63 4.95
N GLY A 105 -6.39 -18.61 4.79
CA GLY A 105 -7.39 -18.23 5.78
C GLY A 105 -6.83 -17.56 7.03
N GLY A 106 -5.57 -17.18 7.02
CA GLY A 106 -4.87 -16.57 8.15
C GLY A 106 -4.81 -15.05 8.11
N THR A 107 -4.66 -14.45 9.29
CA THR A 107 -4.44 -13.03 9.47
C THR A 107 -3.06 -12.78 10.05
N TYR A 108 -2.35 -11.81 9.50
CA TYR A 108 -0.95 -11.52 9.82
C TYR A 108 -0.78 -10.05 10.18
N ARG A 109 0.20 -9.75 11.03
CA ARG A 109 0.66 -8.38 11.28
C ARG A 109 1.37 -7.85 10.05
N GLY A 110 1.07 -6.62 9.65
CA GLY A 110 1.62 -6.06 8.43
C GLY A 110 2.26 -4.70 8.56
N THR A 111 3.13 -4.44 7.59
CA THR A 111 3.74 -3.13 7.32
C THR A 111 3.66 -2.87 5.82
N ILE A 112 3.20 -1.68 5.45
CA ILE A 112 3.18 -1.19 4.07
C ILE A 112 4.28 -0.15 3.94
N THR A 113 5.14 -0.28 2.93
CA THR A 113 6.19 0.70 2.63
C THR A 113 6.09 1.10 1.16
N MET A 114 5.93 2.40 0.88
CA MET A 114 6.04 2.91 -0.49
C MET A 114 7.49 2.91 -0.91
N THR A 115 7.79 2.25 -2.03
CA THR A 115 9.14 2.16 -2.61
C THR A 115 9.30 3.00 -3.87
N GLY A 116 8.23 3.63 -4.31
CA GLY A 116 8.15 4.53 -5.45
C GLY A 116 6.70 4.94 -5.66
N ASP A 117 6.43 5.75 -6.70
CA ASP A 117 5.06 6.20 -6.98
C ASP A 117 4.13 5.05 -7.36
N ASN A 118 4.68 4.01 -8.01
CA ASN A 118 3.93 2.88 -8.54
C ASN A 118 4.34 1.54 -7.95
N SER A 119 5.02 1.55 -6.80
CA SER A 119 5.50 0.35 -6.15
C SER A 119 5.38 0.47 -4.63
N LEU A 120 4.89 -0.58 -4.00
CA LEU A 120 4.91 -0.73 -2.55
C LEU A 120 5.35 -2.12 -2.14
N ARG A 121 5.87 -2.24 -0.94
CA ARG A 121 6.10 -3.52 -0.28
C ARG A 121 5.09 -3.73 0.84
N LEU A 122 4.50 -4.91 0.85
CA LEU A 122 3.68 -5.40 1.95
C LEU A 122 4.44 -6.51 2.65
N ARG A 123 4.77 -6.32 3.91
CA ARG A 123 5.39 -7.33 4.76
C ARG A 123 4.36 -7.82 5.77
N GLY A 124 4.12 -9.12 5.79
CA GLY A 124 3.24 -9.77 6.75
C GLY A 124 4.00 -10.78 7.60
N CYS A 125 3.73 -10.80 8.89
CA CYS A 125 4.42 -11.66 9.84
C CYS A 125 3.43 -12.45 10.70
N ILE A 126 3.72 -13.73 10.96
CA ILE A 126 3.08 -14.48 12.05
C ILE A 126 3.61 -13.94 13.36
N VAL A 127 4.93 -14.01 13.51
CA VAL A 127 5.73 -13.42 14.58
C VAL A 127 7.09 -13.15 13.97
N ALA A 128 7.72 -12.00 14.26
CA ALA A 128 9.06 -11.73 13.77
C ALA A 128 10.08 -12.77 14.30
N PRO A 129 10.97 -13.33 13.45
CA PRO A 129 11.28 -12.96 12.07
C PRO A 129 10.51 -13.74 10.99
N LEU A 130 9.45 -14.46 11.31
CA LEU A 130 8.68 -15.28 10.38
C LEU A 130 7.75 -14.39 9.55
N CYS A 131 8.32 -13.75 8.54
CA CYS A 131 7.65 -12.75 7.70
C CYS A 131 7.76 -13.11 6.22
N LYS A 132 6.75 -12.69 5.44
CA LYS A 132 6.76 -12.67 3.99
C LYS A 132 6.67 -11.24 3.50
N THR A 133 7.42 -10.91 2.45
CA THR A 133 7.36 -9.60 1.79
C THR A 133 6.92 -9.79 0.35
N GLN A 134 5.93 -9.00 -0.07
CA GLN A 134 5.48 -8.92 -1.45
C GLN A 134 5.68 -7.51 -1.98
N THR A 135 5.97 -7.40 -3.28
CA THR A 135 5.96 -6.12 -4.00
C THR A 135 4.67 -6.04 -4.80
N TRP A 136 3.92 -4.97 -4.59
CA TRP A 136 2.69 -4.67 -5.34
C TRP A 136 2.95 -3.52 -6.29
N THR A 137 2.34 -3.60 -7.47
CA THR A 137 2.49 -2.60 -8.54
C THR A 137 1.19 -1.83 -8.71
N ARG A 138 1.27 -0.51 -8.81
CA ARG A 138 0.09 0.35 -9.02
C ARG A 138 -0.52 0.10 -10.40
N ILE A 139 -1.83 -0.03 -10.43
CA ILE A 139 -2.63 -0.07 -11.66
C ILE A 139 -3.25 1.31 -11.92
N GLN A 140 -3.78 1.91 -10.86
CA GLN A 140 -4.40 3.22 -10.90
C GLN A 140 -4.15 4.01 -9.62
#